data_f8a25aeeb54a1e20e61205a93d03f837
#
_entry.id   f8a25aeeb54a1e20e61205a93d03f837
#
_cell.length_a   1.000
_cell.length_b   1.000
_cell.length_c   1.000
_cell.angle_alpha   90.00
_cell.angle_beta   90.00
_cell.angle_gamma   90.00
#
_symmetry.space_group_name_H-M   'P 1'
#
loop_
_entity.id
_entity.type
_entity.pdbx_description
1 polymer ?
#
loop_
_entity_poly.entity_id
_entity_poly.type
_entity_poly.pdbx_seq_one_letter_code
_entity_poly.pdbx_strand_id
1 'polypeptide(L)'
;MGKIQIMTDSASDISYADEREYNISVIPFPITLGDKTYTSRVDFDNQQFFDLMAQYDEIPKTAQITPFQFQEIYLQQARAGVTDLVLVLINSKGSSTYDNSLQAIDLFFEEYPQYKEALHIHSFDGMGYNALYGSPVVHAAQMCDNGASVEEILQYLTEILPRRQIYFGIYDLKYAAKSGRIPTAAAFLGSALNLKPVMKIFDTSITTAAKCRGERKLVEKVVEMSIADMEPGTPYELV
;
A
#
# COMPACT_ATOMS: atom_id res chain seq x y z
N MET A 1 -2.42 29.54 4.82
CA MET A 1 -2.33 28.08 4.98
C MET A 1 -1.32 27.55 3.99
N GLY A 2 -0.45 26.67 4.40
CA GLY A 2 0.47 25.97 3.50
C GLY A 2 -0.31 25.11 2.49
N LYS A 3 0.35 24.74 1.40
CA LYS A 3 -0.22 23.82 0.40
C LYS A 3 0.18 22.39 0.77
N ILE A 4 -0.77 21.61 1.27
CA ILE A 4 -0.57 20.19 1.60
C ILE A 4 -0.84 19.34 0.35
N GLN A 5 0.02 18.36 0.09
CA GLN A 5 -0.20 17.34 -0.94
C GLN A 5 -0.15 15.95 -0.30
N ILE A 6 -1.23 15.19 -0.46
CA ILE A 6 -1.29 13.77 -0.06
C ILE A 6 -0.86 12.90 -1.23
N MET A 7 0.07 11.97 -0.98
CA MET A 7 0.56 11.04 -1.99
C MET A 7 0.61 9.61 -1.44
N THR A 8 0.46 8.66 -2.34
CA THR A 8 0.61 7.23 -2.07
C THR A 8 1.19 6.52 -3.29
N ASP A 9 1.44 5.22 -3.20
CA ASP A 9 1.79 4.40 -4.35
C ASP A 9 0.60 3.58 -4.86
N SER A 10 0.75 2.97 -6.03
CA SER A 10 -0.34 2.26 -6.71
C SER A 10 -0.76 0.93 -6.07
N ALA A 11 -0.06 0.44 -5.03
CA ALA A 11 -0.49 -0.72 -4.26
C ALA A 11 -1.47 -0.38 -3.13
N SER A 12 -1.84 0.91 -2.96
CA SER A 12 -2.86 1.37 -2.02
C SER A 12 -4.29 0.99 -2.40
N ASP A 13 -4.50 0.63 -3.66
CA ASP A 13 -5.81 0.24 -4.23
C ASP A 13 -6.91 1.30 -4.12
N ILE A 14 -6.53 2.58 -3.92
CA ILE A 14 -7.51 3.67 -3.91
C ILE A 14 -8.19 3.78 -5.28
N SER A 15 -9.48 4.15 -5.27
CA SER A 15 -10.24 4.28 -6.50
C SER A 15 -9.78 5.50 -7.32
N TYR A 16 -9.96 5.44 -8.65
CA TYR A 16 -9.75 6.60 -9.51
C TYR A 16 -10.71 7.76 -9.20
N ALA A 17 -11.83 7.47 -8.54
CA ALA A 17 -12.78 8.48 -8.09
C ALA A 17 -12.20 9.26 -6.91
N ASP A 18 -11.75 8.55 -5.86
CA ASP A 18 -11.15 9.17 -4.68
C ASP A 18 -9.86 9.94 -5.02
N GLU A 19 -9.02 9.37 -5.91
CA GLU A 19 -7.81 10.03 -6.40
C GLU A 19 -8.12 11.41 -6.99
N ARG A 20 -9.19 11.50 -7.80
CA ARG A 20 -9.60 12.78 -8.43
C ARG A 20 -10.35 13.69 -7.48
N GLU A 21 -11.26 13.14 -6.67
CA GLU A 21 -12.12 13.90 -5.77
C GLU A 21 -11.31 14.63 -4.71
N TYR A 22 -10.32 13.94 -4.11
CA TYR A 22 -9.51 14.48 -3.00
C TYR A 22 -8.09 14.85 -3.42
N ASN A 23 -7.83 14.98 -4.74
CA ASN A 23 -6.52 15.39 -5.27
C ASN A 23 -5.35 14.56 -4.69
N ILE A 24 -5.52 13.25 -4.57
CA ILE A 24 -4.46 12.34 -4.12
C ILE A 24 -3.53 12.05 -5.29
N SER A 25 -2.23 12.18 -5.10
CA SER A 25 -1.26 11.79 -6.13
C SER A 25 -0.84 10.34 -5.92
N VAL A 26 -0.99 9.51 -6.95
CA VAL A 26 -0.62 8.08 -6.90
C VAL A 26 0.63 7.82 -7.72
N ILE A 27 1.69 7.34 -7.07
CA ILE A 27 2.95 6.98 -7.73
C ILE A 27 2.79 5.57 -8.30
N PRO A 28 2.89 5.40 -9.64
CA PRO A 28 2.68 4.11 -10.25
C PRO A 28 3.89 3.19 -10.08
N PHE A 29 3.66 1.90 -9.82
CA PHE A 29 4.72 0.89 -9.88
C PHE A 29 4.99 0.43 -11.31
N PRO A 30 6.25 0.23 -11.68
CA PRO A 30 6.59 -0.53 -12.87
C PRO A 30 6.27 -2.02 -12.64
N ILE A 31 5.59 -2.64 -13.61
CA ILE A 31 5.17 -4.04 -13.59
C ILE A 31 5.74 -4.74 -14.83
N THR A 32 6.57 -5.75 -14.62
CA THR A 32 7.11 -6.58 -15.70
C THR A 32 6.32 -7.88 -15.82
N LEU A 33 5.87 -8.19 -17.02
CA LEU A 33 5.18 -9.44 -17.37
C LEU A 33 5.76 -9.97 -18.69
N GLY A 34 6.37 -11.14 -18.66
CA GLY A 34 7.21 -11.62 -19.75
C GLY A 34 8.39 -10.66 -20.00
N ASP A 35 8.56 -10.26 -21.26
CA ASP A 35 9.63 -9.34 -21.69
C ASP A 35 9.21 -7.86 -21.70
N LYS A 36 8.00 -7.55 -21.22
CA LYS A 36 7.46 -6.19 -21.26
C LYS A 36 7.32 -5.60 -19.87
N THR A 37 7.64 -4.33 -19.74
CA THR A 37 7.41 -3.53 -18.53
C THR A 37 6.32 -2.50 -18.81
N TYR A 38 5.38 -2.42 -17.90
CA TYR A 38 4.22 -1.54 -17.91
C TYR A 38 4.25 -0.63 -16.70
N THR A 39 3.56 0.48 -16.78
CA THR A 39 3.33 1.41 -15.67
C THR A 39 1.92 1.20 -15.14
N SER A 40 1.79 0.77 -13.89
CA SER A 40 0.47 0.52 -13.27
C SER A 40 -0.40 1.79 -13.33
N ARG A 41 -1.70 1.61 -13.49
CA ARG A 41 -2.70 2.71 -13.58
C ARG A 41 -2.53 3.67 -14.77
N VAL A 42 -1.50 3.49 -15.62
CA VAL A 42 -1.24 4.30 -16.82
C VAL A 42 -1.46 3.48 -18.08
N ASP A 43 -0.82 2.31 -18.17
CA ASP A 43 -0.86 1.48 -19.37
C ASP A 43 -2.07 0.52 -19.42
N PHE A 44 -2.75 0.34 -18.29
CA PHE A 44 -3.94 -0.51 -18.18
C PHE A 44 -4.78 -0.16 -16.94
N ASP A 45 -6.06 -0.46 -16.98
CA ASP A 45 -6.93 -0.57 -15.81
C ASP A 45 -6.87 -1.98 -15.19
N ASN A 46 -7.55 -2.19 -14.07
CA ASN A 46 -7.52 -3.46 -13.36
C ASN A 46 -8.03 -4.63 -14.22
N GLN A 47 -9.10 -4.44 -14.99
CA GLN A 47 -9.65 -5.50 -15.83
C GLN A 47 -8.68 -5.86 -16.97
N GLN A 48 -8.14 -4.86 -17.65
CA GLN A 48 -7.15 -5.05 -18.71
C GLN A 48 -5.90 -5.76 -18.19
N PHE A 49 -5.49 -5.48 -16.94
CA PHE A 49 -4.36 -6.15 -16.32
C PHE A 49 -4.65 -7.64 -16.05
N PHE A 50 -5.84 -7.99 -15.54
CA PHE A 50 -6.22 -9.39 -15.36
C PHE A 50 -6.32 -10.14 -16.70
N ASP A 51 -6.86 -9.52 -17.73
CA ASP A 51 -6.94 -10.09 -19.07
C ASP A 51 -5.53 -10.32 -19.67
N LEU A 52 -4.60 -9.38 -19.39
CA LEU A 52 -3.20 -9.50 -19.77
C LEU A 52 -2.51 -10.64 -19.02
N MET A 53 -2.68 -10.72 -17.70
CA MET A 53 -2.11 -11.79 -16.86
C MET A 53 -2.57 -13.18 -17.32
N ALA A 54 -3.81 -13.33 -17.77
CA ALA A 54 -4.36 -14.62 -18.23
C ALA A 54 -3.65 -15.16 -19.48
N GLN A 55 -2.87 -14.35 -20.19
CA GLN A 55 -2.11 -14.74 -21.38
C GLN A 55 -0.71 -15.28 -21.06
N TYR A 56 -0.30 -15.25 -19.78
CA TYR A 56 1.04 -15.64 -19.34
C TYR A 56 0.98 -16.71 -18.25
N ASP A 57 1.90 -17.64 -18.29
CA ASP A 57 2.10 -18.63 -17.21
C ASP A 57 2.94 -18.08 -16.04
N GLU A 58 3.58 -16.94 -16.25
CA GLU A 58 4.39 -16.26 -15.26
C GLU A 58 3.55 -15.29 -14.44
N ILE A 59 3.96 -15.06 -13.18
CA ILE A 59 3.38 -13.99 -12.37
C ILE A 59 4.04 -12.65 -12.69
N PRO A 60 3.29 -11.54 -12.64
CA PRO A 60 3.86 -10.21 -12.78
C PRO A 60 4.90 -9.93 -11.68
N LYS A 61 5.95 -9.20 -12.03
CA LYS A 61 6.98 -8.73 -11.11
C LYS A 61 6.90 -7.21 -11.01
N THR A 62 6.79 -6.70 -9.81
CA THR A 62 6.86 -5.26 -9.54
C THR A 62 8.28 -4.84 -9.20
N ALA A 63 8.68 -3.63 -9.58
CA ALA A 63 9.89 -3.00 -9.08
C ALA A 63 9.53 -1.88 -8.11
N GLN A 64 10.36 -1.69 -7.09
CA GLN A 64 10.22 -0.60 -6.13
C GLN A 64 10.44 0.77 -6.78
N ILE A 65 9.88 1.83 -6.20
CA ILE A 65 10.20 3.21 -6.56
C ILE A 65 11.59 3.51 -6.01
N THR A 66 12.46 4.04 -6.86
CA THR A 66 13.87 4.30 -6.52
C THR A 66 14.05 5.65 -5.82
N PRO A 67 15.16 5.87 -5.06
CA PRO A 67 15.46 7.17 -4.49
C PRO A 67 15.53 8.30 -5.53
N PHE A 68 16.07 8.02 -6.72
CA PHE A 68 16.11 8.98 -7.81
C PHE A 68 14.72 9.42 -8.27
N GLN A 69 13.77 8.49 -8.43
CA GLN A 69 12.39 8.81 -8.78
C GLN A 69 11.71 9.65 -7.69
N PHE A 70 11.99 9.36 -6.42
CA PHE A 70 11.47 10.20 -5.33
C PHE A 70 12.07 11.60 -5.33
N GLN A 71 13.38 11.77 -5.60
CA GLN A 71 13.99 13.11 -5.73
C GLN A 71 13.31 13.93 -6.83
N GLU A 72 13.00 13.32 -7.99
CA GLU A 72 12.27 14.00 -9.06
C GLU A 72 10.85 14.41 -8.62
N ILE A 73 10.13 13.53 -7.91
CA ILE A 73 8.82 13.83 -7.32
C ILE A 73 8.93 15.01 -6.34
N TYR A 74 9.89 14.98 -5.42
CA TYR A 74 10.08 16.05 -4.44
C TYR A 74 10.39 17.38 -5.11
N LEU A 75 11.24 17.38 -6.12
CA LEU A 75 11.54 18.59 -6.91
C LEU A 75 10.29 19.12 -7.62
N GLN A 76 9.48 18.25 -8.19
CA GLN A 76 8.21 18.63 -8.82
C GLN A 76 7.26 19.28 -7.82
N GLN A 77 7.10 18.69 -6.62
CA GLN A 77 6.23 19.23 -5.57
C GLN A 77 6.75 20.56 -5.02
N ALA A 78 8.07 20.66 -4.80
CA ALA A 78 8.70 21.94 -4.39
C ALA A 78 8.46 23.06 -5.40
N ARG A 79 8.63 22.79 -6.69
CA ARG A 79 8.37 23.73 -7.78
C ARG A 79 6.88 24.09 -7.91
N ALA A 80 5.98 23.20 -7.53
CA ALA A 80 4.54 23.44 -7.49
C ALA A 80 4.10 24.26 -6.25
N GLY A 81 5.04 24.63 -5.37
CA GLY A 81 4.79 25.39 -4.16
C GLY A 81 4.09 24.59 -3.05
N VAL A 82 4.24 23.28 -3.05
CA VAL A 82 3.81 22.43 -1.92
C VAL A 82 4.68 22.76 -0.72
N THR A 83 4.05 22.99 0.44
CA THR A 83 4.75 23.25 1.71
C THR A 83 4.89 21.99 2.54
N ASP A 84 3.90 21.08 2.46
CA ASP A 84 3.86 19.84 3.21
C ASP A 84 3.45 18.69 2.29
N LEU A 85 4.37 17.78 2.06
CA LEU A 85 4.17 16.58 1.27
C LEU A 85 4.02 15.38 2.20
N VAL A 86 2.84 14.77 2.23
CA VAL A 86 2.53 13.61 3.08
C VAL A 86 2.43 12.37 2.22
N LEU A 87 3.37 11.43 2.40
CA LEU A 87 3.41 10.16 1.70
C LEU A 87 3.02 9.02 2.65
N VAL A 88 2.13 8.14 2.20
CA VAL A 88 1.88 6.85 2.87
C VAL A 88 2.14 5.75 1.84
N LEU A 89 3.15 4.94 2.09
CA LEU A 89 3.70 4.01 1.10
C LEU A 89 3.53 2.56 1.54
N ILE A 90 3.58 1.64 0.58
CA ILE A 90 3.47 0.20 0.83
C ILE A 90 4.40 -0.27 1.95
N ASN A 91 3.97 -1.30 2.67
CA ASN A 91 4.69 -2.02 3.73
C ASN A 91 6.20 -2.16 3.47
N SER A 92 7.02 -1.62 4.37
CA SER A 92 8.48 -1.64 4.32
C SER A 92 9.08 -3.08 4.31
N LYS A 93 8.39 -4.06 4.89
CA LYS A 93 8.82 -5.48 4.84
C LYS A 93 8.53 -6.16 3.50
N GLY A 94 7.68 -5.56 2.66
CA GLY A 94 7.32 -6.11 1.35
C GLY A 94 7.97 -5.40 0.17
N SER A 95 8.46 -4.17 0.38
CA SER A 95 9.07 -3.34 -0.66
C SER A 95 10.01 -2.32 -0.03
N SER A 96 11.15 -2.05 -0.64
CA SER A 96 12.04 -0.96 -0.20
C SER A 96 11.54 0.44 -0.62
N THR A 97 10.31 0.57 -1.13
CA THR A 97 9.76 1.86 -1.58
C THR A 97 9.75 2.89 -0.45
N TYR A 98 9.29 2.50 0.75
CA TYR A 98 9.31 3.38 1.92
C TYR A 98 10.74 3.80 2.31
N ASP A 99 11.67 2.85 2.44
CA ASP A 99 13.06 3.15 2.80
C ASP A 99 13.74 4.04 1.75
N ASN A 100 13.44 3.81 0.46
CA ASN A 100 13.93 4.63 -0.64
C ASN A 100 13.38 6.08 -0.57
N SER A 101 12.15 6.26 -0.11
CA SER A 101 11.58 7.61 0.08
C SER A 101 12.33 8.38 1.17
N LEU A 102 12.68 7.72 2.28
CA LEU A 102 13.47 8.33 3.36
C LEU A 102 14.87 8.69 2.89
N GLN A 103 15.56 7.77 2.20
CA GLN A 103 16.87 8.05 1.63
C GLN A 103 16.82 9.24 0.65
N ALA A 104 15.76 9.32 -0.14
CA ALA A 104 15.60 10.40 -1.10
C ALA A 104 15.40 11.77 -0.45
N ILE A 105 14.83 11.86 0.76
CA ILE A 105 14.69 13.12 1.50
C ILE A 105 16.06 13.73 1.77
N ASP A 106 16.99 12.94 2.31
CA ASP A 106 18.35 13.40 2.61
C ASP A 106 19.07 13.86 1.35
N LEU A 107 19.07 13.02 0.30
CA LEU A 107 19.68 13.34 -0.99
C LEU A 107 19.06 14.57 -1.66
N PHE A 108 17.75 14.75 -1.55
CA PHE A 108 17.06 15.90 -2.12
C PHE A 108 17.49 17.21 -1.46
N PHE A 109 17.56 17.25 -0.14
CA PHE A 109 17.96 18.48 0.56
C PHE A 109 19.47 18.74 0.51
N GLU A 110 20.30 17.73 0.23
CA GLU A 110 21.71 17.93 -0.12
C GLU A 110 21.84 18.59 -1.50
N GLU A 111 21.09 18.15 -2.49
CA GLU A 111 21.15 18.67 -3.87
C GLU A 111 20.40 20.00 -4.03
N TYR A 112 19.29 20.19 -3.30
CA TYR A 112 18.42 21.37 -3.39
C TYR A 112 18.22 22.07 -2.04
N PRO A 113 19.27 22.58 -1.38
CA PRO A 113 19.20 23.16 -0.05
C PRO A 113 18.25 24.37 0.08
N GLN A 114 17.95 25.05 -1.03
CA GLN A 114 17.02 26.18 -1.07
C GLN A 114 15.58 25.82 -0.73
N TYR A 115 15.20 24.53 -0.78
CA TYR A 115 13.85 24.06 -0.42
C TYR A 115 13.72 23.60 1.02
N LYS A 116 14.80 23.56 1.79
CA LYS A 116 14.84 22.98 3.15
C LYS A 116 13.84 23.62 4.12
N GLU A 117 13.63 24.93 3.98
CA GLU A 117 12.66 25.68 4.80
C GLU A 117 11.29 25.85 4.11
N ALA A 118 11.17 25.46 2.84
CA ALA A 118 9.98 25.69 2.04
C ALA A 118 9.13 24.44 1.82
N LEU A 119 9.73 23.25 1.91
CA LEU A 119 9.06 21.96 1.73
C LEU A 119 9.37 21.04 2.90
N HIS A 120 8.33 20.58 3.59
CA HIS A 120 8.42 19.54 4.60
C HIS A 120 7.90 18.23 4.00
N ILE A 121 8.68 17.15 4.11
CA ILE A 121 8.34 15.85 3.55
C ILE A 121 8.12 14.86 4.70
N HIS A 122 6.89 14.33 4.78
CA HIS A 122 6.45 13.40 5.81
C HIS A 122 6.15 12.05 5.15
N SER A 123 7.01 11.06 5.35
CA SER A 123 6.84 9.72 4.78
C SER A 123 6.46 8.72 5.86
N PHE A 124 5.39 7.95 5.62
CA PHE A 124 4.86 6.92 6.51
C PHE A 124 4.96 5.55 5.86
N ASP A 125 5.38 4.56 6.65
CA ASP A 125 5.17 3.15 6.31
C ASP A 125 3.67 2.85 6.45
N GLY A 126 3.02 2.45 5.36
CA GLY A 126 1.62 2.05 5.36
C GLY A 126 1.36 0.75 6.13
N MET A 127 2.42 0.05 6.56
CA MET A 127 2.42 -1.16 7.40
C MET A 127 1.57 -2.31 6.84
N GLY A 128 1.15 -2.20 5.58
CA GLY A 128 0.24 -3.15 4.95
C GLY A 128 0.20 -3.03 3.43
N TYR A 129 -0.87 -3.57 2.87
CA TYR A 129 -1.13 -3.64 1.43
C TYR A 129 -2.56 -3.21 1.15
N ASN A 130 -2.84 -2.76 -0.06
CA ASN A 130 -4.17 -2.42 -0.55
C ASN A 130 -4.91 -1.42 0.38
N ALA A 131 -6.19 -1.62 0.58
CA ALA A 131 -7.03 -0.76 1.40
C ALA A 131 -6.59 -0.66 2.87
N LEU A 132 -5.69 -1.53 3.36
CA LEU A 132 -5.18 -1.45 4.73
C LEU A 132 -4.49 -0.10 5.00
N TYR A 133 -3.77 0.46 4.01
CA TYR A 133 -3.22 1.81 4.10
C TYR A 133 -3.89 2.79 3.12
N GLY A 134 -4.55 2.30 2.07
CA GLY A 134 -5.27 3.15 1.13
C GLY A 134 -6.44 3.90 1.76
N SER A 135 -7.22 3.24 2.63
CA SER A 135 -8.31 3.91 3.35
C SER A 135 -7.82 5.06 4.25
N PRO A 136 -6.76 4.91 5.08
CA PRO A 136 -6.15 6.05 5.77
C PRO A 136 -5.68 7.18 4.86
N VAL A 137 -5.16 6.87 3.67
CA VAL A 137 -4.76 7.88 2.68
C VAL A 137 -5.96 8.70 2.22
N VAL A 138 -7.06 8.03 1.85
CA VAL A 138 -8.30 8.72 1.45
C VAL A 138 -8.82 9.59 2.58
N HIS A 139 -8.84 9.07 3.81
CA HIS A 139 -9.31 9.84 4.96
C HIS A 139 -8.41 11.06 5.27
N ALA A 140 -7.08 10.91 5.18
CA ALA A 140 -6.14 12.02 5.33
C ALA A 140 -6.36 13.10 4.26
N ALA A 141 -6.67 12.70 3.02
CA ALA A 141 -6.99 13.62 1.94
C ALA A 141 -8.35 14.32 2.17
N GLN A 142 -9.35 13.60 2.68
CA GLN A 142 -10.63 14.20 3.12
C GLN A 142 -10.44 15.21 4.25
N MET A 143 -9.58 14.91 5.23
CA MET A 143 -9.23 15.86 6.30
C MET A 143 -8.61 17.14 5.73
N CYS A 144 -7.68 16.99 4.75
CA CYS A 144 -7.06 18.11 4.06
C CYS A 144 -8.10 18.96 3.31
N ASP A 145 -9.02 18.34 2.57
CA ASP A 145 -10.11 19.00 1.84
C ASP A 145 -11.07 19.75 2.79
N ASN A 146 -11.29 19.21 3.98
CA ASN A 146 -12.08 19.83 5.05
C ASN A 146 -11.30 20.90 5.86
N GLY A 147 -10.07 21.23 5.46
CA GLY A 147 -9.27 22.31 6.05
C GLY A 147 -8.51 21.94 7.33
N ALA A 148 -8.28 20.66 7.59
CA ALA A 148 -7.43 20.24 8.68
C ALA A 148 -5.98 20.72 8.48
N SER A 149 -5.28 20.99 9.56
CA SER A 149 -3.86 21.31 9.55
C SER A 149 -3.01 20.08 9.22
N VAL A 150 -1.77 20.31 8.81
CA VAL A 150 -0.83 19.20 8.56
C VAL A 150 -0.59 18.40 9.85
N GLU A 151 -0.49 19.06 10.99
CA GLU A 151 -0.30 18.44 12.30
C GLU A 151 -1.42 17.45 12.64
N GLU A 152 -2.69 17.83 12.39
CA GLU A 152 -3.85 16.95 12.61
C GLU A 152 -3.81 15.73 11.68
N ILE A 153 -3.42 15.91 10.43
CA ILE A 153 -3.26 14.81 9.45
C ILE A 153 -2.13 13.86 9.88
N LEU A 154 -0.97 14.40 10.27
CA LEU A 154 0.17 13.60 10.72
C LEU A 154 -0.16 12.83 12.00
N GLN A 155 -0.85 13.47 12.94
CA GLN A 155 -1.33 12.81 14.16
C GLN A 155 -2.27 11.67 13.83
N TYR A 156 -3.26 11.90 12.97
CA TYR A 156 -4.19 10.85 12.52
C TYR A 156 -3.45 9.64 11.92
N LEU A 157 -2.53 9.87 10.98
CA LEU A 157 -1.78 8.79 10.35
C LEU A 157 -0.89 8.04 11.34
N THR A 158 -0.23 8.75 12.26
CA THR A 158 0.59 8.16 13.31
C THR A 158 -0.21 7.25 14.24
N GLU A 159 -1.46 7.60 14.53
CA GLU A 159 -2.32 6.84 15.43
C GLU A 159 -3.01 5.67 14.72
N ILE A 160 -3.44 5.85 13.46
CA ILE A 160 -4.29 4.86 12.79
C ILE A 160 -3.49 3.74 12.13
N LEU A 161 -2.37 4.03 11.48
CA LEU A 161 -1.63 3.04 10.70
C LEU A 161 -1.20 1.82 11.54
N PRO A 162 -0.64 1.99 12.77
CA PRO A 162 -0.24 0.85 13.59
C PRO A 162 -1.41 0.01 14.15
N ARG A 163 -2.63 0.54 14.13
CA ARG A 163 -3.82 -0.14 14.68
C ARG A 163 -4.55 -0.99 13.63
N ARG A 164 -4.18 -0.86 12.37
CA ARG A 164 -4.88 -1.55 11.29
C ARG A 164 -4.39 -2.97 11.11
N GLN A 165 -5.32 -3.86 10.83
CA GLN A 165 -5.03 -5.25 10.53
C GLN A 165 -6.00 -5.79 9.48
N ILE A 166 -5.58 -6.82 8.76
CA ILE A 166 -6.44 -7.49 7.78
C ILE A 166 -6.30 -9.01 7.90
N TYR A 167 -7.42 -9.71 7.78
CA TYR A 167 -7.47 -11.15 7.55
C TYR A 167 -7.84 -11.42 6.10
N PHE A 168 -7.14 -12.35 5.48
CA PHE A 168 -7.45 -12.76 4.11
C PHE A 168 -7.20 -14.25 3.90
N GLY A 169 -7.95 -14.84 2.98
CA GLY A 169 -7.83 -16.22 2.57
C GLY A 169 -7.10 -16.33 1.23
N ILE A 170 -6.26 -17.36 1.07
CA ILE A 170 -5.56 -17.63 -0.19
C ILE A 170 -6.21 -18.80 -0.89
N TYR A 171 -6.81 -18.56 -2.06
CA TYR A 171 -7.41 -19.58 -2.91
C TYR A 171 -6.36 -20.31 -3.74
N ASP A 172 -5.41 -19.61 -4.33
CA ASP A 172 -4.29 -20.19 -5.09
C ASP A 172 -2.93 -19.93 -4.44
N LEU A 173 -2.42 -20.98 -3.80
CA LEU A 173 -1.13 -20.92 -3.11
C LEU A 173 0.07 -20.82 -4.06
N LYS A 174 -0.09 -21.18 -5.35
CA LYS A 174 1.01 -21.09 -6.32
C LYS A 174 1.43 -19.66 -6.56
N TYR A 175 0.46 -18.75 -6.73
CA TYR A 175 0.74 -17.32 -6.91
C TYR A 175 1.35 -16.72 -5.63
N ALA A 176 0.78 -17.03 -4.47
CA ALA A 176 1.28 -16.55 -3.19
C ALA A 176 2.73 -16.97 -2.92
N ALA A 177 3.07 -18.24 -3.19
CA ALA A 177 4.43 -18.76 -3.01
C ALA A 177 5.43 -18.12 -3.98
N LYS A 178 5.04 -17.93 -5.26
CA LYS A 178 5.88 -17.31 -6.28
C LYS A 178 6.14 -15.82 -6.01
N SER A 179 5.25 -15.14 -5.30
CA SER A 179 5.40 -13.70 -4.98
C SER A 179 6.59 -13.39 -4.08
N GLY A 180 7.03 -14.35 -3.27
CA GLY A 180 8.10 -14.19 -2.28
C GLY A 180 7.75 -13.33 -1.06
N ARG A 181 6.55 -12.75 -0.98
CA ARG A 181 6.08 -11.91 0.14
C ARG A 181 5.37 -12.72 1.22
N ILE A 182 4.96 -13.96 0.92
CA ILE A 182 4.32 -14.89 1.84
C ILE A 182 5.16 -16.16 1.97
N PRO A 183 6.26 -16.13 2.75
CA PRO A 183 7.20 -17.26 2.84
C PRO A 183 6.54 -18.57 3.24
N THR A 184 5.52 -18.51 4.12
CA THR A 184 4.78 -19.69 4.55
C THR A 184 3.90 -20.31 3.48
N ALA A 185 3.56 -19.61 2.41
CA ALA A 185 2.72 -20.15 1.33
C ALA A 185 3.39 -21.36 0.64
N ALA A 186 4.71 -21.34 0.48
CA ALA A 186 5.47 -22.46 -0.08
C ALA A 186 5.33 -23.75 0.73
N ALA A 187 5.25 -23.65 2.06
CA ALA A 187 5.08 -24.80 2.95
C ALA A 187 3.71 -25.50 2.79
N PHE A 188 2.71 -24.81 2.24
CA PHE A 188 1.38 -25.37 2.00
C PHE A 188 1.24 -26.04 0.62
N LEU A 189 2.14 -25.77 -0.33
CA LEU A 189 2.06 -26.34 -1.70
C LEU A 189 2.20 -27.86 -1.73
N GLY A 190 2.90 -28.45 -0.75
CA GLY A 190 3.09 -29.90 -0.63
C GLY A 190 2.11 -30.57 0.35
N SER A 191 1.27 -29.81 1.05
CA SER A 191 0.35 -30.40 2.00
C SER A 191 -0.86 -31.03 1.31
N ALA A 192 -1.14 -32.30 1.66
CA ALA A 192 -2.25 -33.04 1.08
C ALA A 192 -3.59 -32.37 1.34
N LEU A 193 -4.48 -32.41 0.34
CA LEU A 193 -5.93 -32.26 0.49
C LEU A 193 -6.46 -30.85 0.81
N ASN A 194 -6.42 -29.93 -0.22
CA ASN A 194 -7.26 -28.72 -0.23
C ASN A 194 -7.14 -27.84 1.04
N LEU A 195 -5.92 -27.77 1.61
CA LEU A 195 -5.63 -26.93 2.76
C LEU A 195 -5.52 -25.46 2.30
N LYS A 196 -6.31 -24.60 2.92
CA LYS A 196 -6.35 -23.16 2.67
C LYS A 196 -5.92 -22.41 3.93
N PRO A 197 -4.87 -21.58 3.89
CA PRO A 197 -4.49 -20.75 5.02
C PRO A 197 -5.34 -19.48 5.10
N VAL A 198 -5.67 -19.07 6.32
CA VAL A 198 -6.07 -17.71 6.65
C VAL A 198 -4.82 -16.98 7.09
N MET A 199 -4.53 -15.89 6.45
CA MET A 199 -3.40 -15.01 6.74
C MET A 199 -3.86 -13.78 7.48
N LYS A 200 -2.97 -13.23 8.30
CA LYS A 200 -3.14 -11.94 8.98
C LYS A 200 -1.98 -11.02 8.61
N ILE A 201 -2.30 -9.77 8.27
CA ILE A 201 -1.31 -8.69 8.21
C ILE A 201 -1.54 -7.80 9.42
N PHE A 202 -0.52 -7.64 10.22
CA PHE A 202 -0.48 -6.75 11.36
C PHE A 202 0.98 -6.39 11.67
N ASP A 203 1.22 -5.14 12.04
CA ASP A 203 2.55 -4.63 12.39
C ASP A 203 3.62 -5.05 11.36
N THR A 204 3.40 -4.69 10.10
CA THR A 204 4.24 -5.00 8.94
C THR A 204 4.39 -6.48 8.58
N SER A 205 3.92 -7.40 9.42
CA SER A 205 4.16 -8.83 9.30
C SER A 205 2.98 -9.58 8.68
N ILE A 206 3.28 -10.54 7.79
CA ILE A 206 2.31 -11.48 7.24
C ILE A 206 2.46 -12.81 7.95
N THR A 207 1.45 -13.23 8.69
CA THR A 207 1.47 -14.47 9.49
C THR A 207 0.32 -15.39 9.11
N THR A 208 0.47 -16.70 9.36
CA THR A 208 -0.62 -17.66 9.23
C THR A 208 -1.44 -17.65 10.51
N ALA A 209 -2.66 -17.14 10.43
CA ALA A 209 -3.58 -17.06 11.56
C ALA A 209 -4.37 -18.35 11.79
N ALA A 210 -4.80 -19.03 10.71
CA ALA A 210 -5.50 -20.30 10.78
C ALA A 210 -5.29 -21.16 9.52
N LYS A 211 -5.73 -22.40 9.58
CA LYS A 211 -5.75 -23.34 8.46
C LYS A 211 -7.13 -23.99 8.39
N CYS A 212 -7.74 -24.01 7.21
CA CYS A 212 -9.01 -24.68 6.98
C CYS A 212 -8.97 -25.55 5.72
N ARG A 213 -10.00 -26.37 5.51
CA ARG A 213 -10.14 -27.21 4.32
C ARG A 213 -11.33 -26.75 3.51
N GLY A 214 -11.08 -26.47 2.21
CA GLY A 214 -12.10 -26.05 1.27
C GLY A 214 -12.41 -24.54 1.35
N GLU A 215 -12.92 -24.02 0.24
CA GLU A 215 -13.13 -22.58 0.04
C GLU A 215 -14.23 -22.00 0.95
N ARG A 216 -15.33 -22.72 1.10
CA ARG A 216 -16.42 -22.27 1.97
C ARG A 216 -15.95 -22.02 3.41
N LYS A 217 -15.19 -22.97 3.99
CA LYS A 217 -14.67 -22.83 5.34
C LYS A 217 -13.61 -21.72 5.45
N LEU A 218 -12.94 -21.39 4.34
CA LEU A 218 -11.97 -20.29 4.29
C LEU A 218 -12.66 -18.96 4.58
N VAL A 219 -13.77 -18.66 3.86
CA VAL A 219 -14.53 -17.42 4.05
C VAL A 219 -15.11 -17.34 5.47
N GLU A 220 -15.77 -18.42 5.93
CA GLU A 220 -16.32 -18.49 7.28
C GLU A 220 -15.24 -18.20 8.34
N LYS A 221 -14.03 -18.75 8.16
CA LYS A 221 -12.93 -18.59 9.11
C LYS A 221 -12.32 -17.19 9.08
N VAL A 222 -12.21 -16.56 7.91
CA VAL A 222 -11.78 -15.15 7.82
C VAL A 222 -12.73 -14.26 8.59
N VAL A 223 -14.04 -14.40 8.38
CA VAL A 223 -15.06 -13.61 9.08
C VAL A 223 -15.02 -13.86 10.60
N GLU A 224 -14.96 -15.14 11.02
CA GLU A 224 -14.86 -15.51 12.44
C GLU A 224 -13.67 -14.83 13.12
N MET A 225 -12.50 -14.87 12.49
CA MET A 225 -11.28 -14.29 13.06
C MET A 225 -11.30 -12.77 13.07
N SER A 226 -11.86 -12.15 12.04
CA SER A 226 -12.04 -10.70 12.00
C SER A 226 -12.94 -10.21 13.13
N ILE A 227 -14.07 -10.91 13.36
CA ILE A 227 -15.00 -10.56 14.45
C ILE A 227 -14.35 -10.84 15.83
N ALA A 228 -13.59 -11.92 15.99
CA ALA A 228 -12.98 -12.25 17.26
C ALA A 228 -11.93 -11.23 17.74
N ASP A 229 -11.33 -10.49 16.82
CA ASP A 229 -10.36 -9.44 17.14
C ASP A 229 -11.03 -8.05 17.35
N MET A 230 -12.35 -7.95 17.13
CA MET A 230 -13.08 -6.70 17.37
C MET A 230 -13.34 -6.49 18.86
N GLU A 231 -13.05 -5.29 19.33
CA GLU A 231 -13.38 -4.86 20.70
C GLU A 231 -14.81 -4.33 20.76
N PRO A 232 -15.65 -4.83 21.69
CA PRO A 232 -17.01 -4.34 21.84
C PRO A 232 -17.07 -2.82 22.08
N GLY A 233 -17.94 -2.14 21.34
CA GLY A 233 -18.14 -0.69 21.46
C GLY A 233 -17.12 0.16 20.69
N THR A 234 -16.16 -0.44 20.01
CA THR A 234 -15.23 0.27 19.12
C THR A 234 -15.83 0.33 17.70
N PRO A 235 -15.87 1.50 17.04
CA PRO A 235 -16.26 1.59 15.66
C PRO A 235 -15.18 0.98 14.76
N TYR A 236 -15.59 0.17 13.78
CA TYR A 236 -14.73 -0.44 12.78
C TYR A 236 -15.16 -0.04 11.37
N GLU A 237 -14.18 0.22 10.54
CA GLU A 237 -14.37 0.34 9.10
C GLU A 237 -14.06 -1.00 8.45
N LEU A 238 -14.98 -1.50 7.63
CA LEU A 238 -14.78 -2.68 6.77
C LEU A 238 -14.50 -2.20 5.34
N VAL A 239 -13.34 -2.53 4.81
CA VAL A 239 -12.86 -2.15 3.48
C VAL A 239 -12.59 -3.37 2.62
#